data_d1f3e0e4e3e424e1a19ff983bf8704ae
#
_entry.id   d1f3e0e4e3e424e1a19ff983bf8704ae
#
_cell.length_a   1.000
_cell.length_b   1.000
_cell.length_c   1.000
_cell.angle_alpha   90.00
_cell.angle_beta   90.00
_cell.angle_gamma   90.00
#
_symmetry.space_group_name_H-M   'P 1'
#
loop_
_entity.id
_entity.type
_entity.pdbx_description
1 polymer ?
#
loop_
_entity_poly.entity_id
_entity_poly.type
_entity_poly.pdbx_seq_one_letter_code
_entity_poly.pdbx_strand_id
1 'polypeptide(L)'
;MKSPIEMNEAEMRNRFDFSKATRGRFHQRYQRGHAVVLLDRDPDEESISELTCASETTRQSGKRIFEANVRAAGLIFDEPANKDGIDYLIYQAGLNGAKRSAYSVKVRTSIHEVFSLYKKDSRIPHLLVAYVWHARNPEESSVYALTYEEALRIVQRKPYLTSKSWQEEGGYSVTHAGAELKEMLRDYRMTPESWHRRLNIF
;
A
#
# COMPACT_ATOMS: atom_id res chain seq x y z
N MET A 1 20.88 37.48 0.58
CA MET A 1 21.53 36.16 0.60
C MET A 1 21.29 35.56 -0.77
N LYS A 2 22.33 35.10 -1.49
CA LYS A 2 22.15 34.40 -2.78
C LYS A 2 21.55 33.04 -2.53
N SER A 3 20.66 32.61 -3.43
CA SER A 3 20.07 31.27 -3.35
C SER A 3 21.13 30.17 -3.62
N PRO A 4 20.96 28.93 -3.15
CA PRO A 4 21.91 27.84 -3.40
C PRO A 4 22.17 27.56 -4.88
N ILE A 5 21.25 27.95 -5.77
CA ILE A 5 21.32 27.76 -7.24
C ILE A 5 22.32 28.73 -7.90
N GLU A 6 22.64 29.87 -7.23
CA GLU A 6 23.56 30.89 -7.76
C GLU A 6 25.00 30.72 -7.28
N MET A 7 25.27 29.70 -6.46
CA MET A 7 26.61 29.48 -5.90
C MET A 7 27.45 28.62 -6.85
N ASN A 8 28.68 29.07 -7.14
CA ASN A 8 29.63 28.26 -7.87
C ASN A 8 30.23 27.15 -7.00
N GLU A 9 30.88 26.17 -7.64
CA GLU A 9 31.42 24.97 -6.95
C GLU A 9 32.45 25.31 -5.87
N ALA A 10 33.22 26.39 -6.04
CA ALA A 10 34.20 26.84 -5.05
C ALA A 10 33.54 27.48 -3.82
N GLU A 11 32.45 28.21 -4.00
CA GLU A 11 31.65 28.80 -2.91
C GLU A 11 30.94 27.72 -2.09
N MET A 12 30.48 26.66 -2.76
CA MET A 12 29.87 25.50 -2.06
C MET A 12 30.88 24.73 -1.21
N ARG A 13 32.10 24.51 -1.71
CA ARG A 13 33.17 23.83 -0.96
C ARG A 13 33.57 24.58 0.29
N ASN A 14 33.56 25.92 0.28
CA ASN A 14 33.89 26.75 1.45
C ASN A 14 32.77 26.78 2.48
N ARG A 15 31.54 26.48 2.12
CA ARG A 15 30.38 26.55 3.01
C ARG A 15 30.04 25.21 3.68
N PHE A 16 30.42 24.10 3.08
CA PHE A 16 30.13 22.76 3.58
C PHE A 16 31.42 21.98 3.82
N ASP A 17 31.70 21.65 5.06
CA ASP A 17 32.80 20.74 5.42
C ASP A 17 32.40 19.28 5.15
N PHE A 18 32.87 18.74 4.06
CA PHE A 18 32.67 17.34 3.69
C PHE A 18 33.73 16.39 4.25
N SER A 19 34.67 16.88 5.08
CA SER A 19 35.77 16.07 5.62
C SER A 19 35.28 14.87 6.45
N LYS A 20 34.09 14.98 7.04
CA LYS A 20 33.42 13.92 7.83
C LYS A 20 32.34 13.18 7.04
N ALA A 21 32.16 13.47 5.77
CA ALA A 21 31.17 12.81 4.95
C ALA A 21 31.58 11.35 4.66
N THR A 22 30.79 10.40 5.08
CA THR A 22 31.04 8.98 4.81
C THR A 22 30.64 8.68 3.36
N ARG A 23 31.64 8.61 2.49
CA ARG A 23 31.47 8.26 1.08
C ARG A 23 30.88 6.87 0.98
N GLY A 24 29.71 6.73 0.37
CA GLY A 24 29.16 5.41 0.02
C GLY A 24 28.24 4.75 1.05
N ARG A 25 27.74 5.46 2.08
CA ARG A 25 26.77 4.88 3.04
C ARG A 25 25.57 4.20 2.38
N PHE A 26 25.21 4.62 1.16
CA PHE A 26 24.13 4.04 0.37
C PHE A 26 24.61 3.26 -0.86
N HIS A 27 25.91 3.18 -1.13
CA HIS A 27 26.46 2.53 -2.32
C HIS A 27 26.09 1.04 -2.41
N GLN A 28 26.13 0.32 -1.30
CA GLN A 28 25.73 -1.10 -1.25
C GLN A 28 24.23 -1.30 -1.45
N ARG A 29 23.40 -0.34 -1.02
CA ARG A 29 21.96 -0.34 -1.30
C ARG A 29 21.67 -0.05 -2.77
N TYR A 30 22.44 0.85 -3.37
CA TYR A 30 22.33 1.19 -4.80
C TYR A 30 22.65 0.02 -5.71
N GLN A 31 23.69 -0.76 -5.38
CA GLN A 31 24.07 -1.96 -6.13
C GLN A 31 23.03 -3.09 -6.00
N ARG A 32 22.19 -3.09 -4.98
CA ARG A 32 21.10 -4.07 -4.78
C ARG A 32 19.79 -3.70 -5.48
N GLY A 33 19.80 -2.71 -6.36
CA GLY A 33 18.64 -2.37 -7.20
C GLY A 33 17.49 -1.66 -6.48
N HIS A 34 17.75 -1.00 -5.34
CA HIS A 34 16.77 -0.12 -4.72
C HIS A 34 16.91 1.28 -5.30
N ALA A 35 15.91 1.74 -6.03
CA ALA A 35 15.84 3.12 -6.45
C ALA A 35 15.62 4.01 -5.21
N VAL A 36 16.67 4.68 -4.76
CA VAL A 36 16.55 5.79 -3.82
C VAL A 36 16.32 7.03 -4.68
N VAL A 37 15.10 7.50 -4.72
CA VAL A 37 14.82 8.83 -5.30
C VAL A 37 15.27 9.85 -4.26
N LEU A 38 16.47 10.40 -4.46
CA LEU A 38 16.89 11.61 -3.76
C LEU A 38 16.19 12.79 -4.45
N LEU A 39 15.19 13.33 -3.78
CA LEU A 39 14.62 14.63 -4.17
C LEU A 39 15.62 15.70 -3.73
N ASP A 40 16.52 16.06 -4.63
CA ASP A 40 17.55 17.10 -4.41
C ASP A 40 17.00 18.53 -4.62
N ARG A 41 15.69 18.65 -4.84
CA ARG A 41 14.97 19.93 -4.92
C ARG A 41 13.79 19.88 -3.99
N ASP A 42 13.55 20.99 -3.29
CA ASP A 42 12.21 21.29 -2.80
C ASP A 42 11.29 21.23 -4.04
N PRO A 43 10.33 20.31 -4.08
CA PRO A 43 9.45 20.25 -5.22
C PRO A 43 8.74 21.60 -5.30
N ASP A 44 8.84 22.27 -6.46
CA ASP A 44 8.00 23.42 -6.76
C ASP A 44 6.54 23.00 -6.62
N GLU A 45 5.65 23.93 -6.32
CA GLU A 45 4.23 23.66 -6.07
C GLU A 45 3.59 22.88 -7.21
N GLU A 46 4.07 23.04 -8.44
CA GLU A 46 3.61 22.33 -9.63
C GLU A 46 3.97 20.85 -9.60
N SER A 47 5.19 20.50 -9.19
CA SER A 47 5.63 19.10 -9.01
C SER A 47 4.88 18.38 -7.90
N ILE A 48 4.55 19.07 -6.80
CA ILE A 48 3.73 18.52 -5.72
C ILE A 48 2.31 18.24 -6.22
N SER A 49 1.74 19.15 -7.02
CA SER A 49 0.39 18.99 -7.54
C SER A 49 0.29 17.80 -8.50
N GLU A 50 1.29 17.59 -9.38
CA GLU A 50 1.33 16.44 -10.29
C GLU A 50 1.49 15.10 -9.55
N LEU A 51 2.38 15.02 -8.55
CA LEU A 51 2.55 13.82 -7.73
C LEU A 51 1.29 13.47 -6.95
N THR A 52 0.63 14.47 -6.37
CA THR A 52 -0.62 14.31 -5.62
C THR A 52 -1.74 13.87 -6.56
N CYS A 53 -1.85 14.50 -7.73
CA CYS A 53 -2.85 14.16 -8.74
C CYS A 53 -2.66 12.73 -9.27
N ALA A 54 -1.42 12.33 -9.57
CA ALA A 54 -1.11 10.98 -10.01
C ALA A 54 -1.41 9.91 -8.93
N SER A 55 -1.16 10.22 -7.68
CA SER A 55 -1.47 9.36 -6.53
C SER A 55 -2.99 9.23 -6.35
N GLU A 56 -3.74 10.33 -6.40
CA GLU A 56 -5.19 10.34 -6.25
C GLU A 56 -5.86 9.59 -7.40
N THR A 57 -5.42 9.78 -8.65
CA THR A 57 -5.93 9.03 -9.81
C THR A 57 -5.72 7.53 -9.65
N THR A 58 -4.56 7.09 -9.16
CA THR A 58 -4.27 5.68 -8.89
C THR A 58 -5.19 5.14 -7.79
N ARG A 59 -5.41 5.91 -6.74
CA ARG A 59 -6.30 5.53 -5.65
C ARG A 59 -7.74 5.38 -6.11
N GLN A 60 -8.26 6.33 -6.88
CA GLN A 60 -9.62 6.27 -7.43
C GLN A 60 -9.80 5.10 -8.40
N SER A 61 -8.82 4.87 -9.29
CA SER A 61 -8.84 3.74 -10.21
C SER A 61 -8.86 2.40 -9.45
N GLY A 62 -8.00 2.23 -8.44
CA GLY A 62 -7.99 1.03 -7.63
C GLY A 62 -9.29 0.82 -6.83
N LYS A 63 -9.91 1.88 -6.32
CA LYS A 63 -11.22 1.79 -5.68
C LYS A 63 -12.29 1.31 -6.66
N ARG A 64 -12.34 1.83 -7.88
CA ARG A 64 -13.27 1.37 -8.92
C ARG A 64 -13.08 -0.11 -9.28
N ILE A 65 -11.82 -0.57 -9.39
CA ILE A 65 -11.50 -1.98 -9.64
C ILE A 65 -12.00 -2.85 -8.48
N PHE A 66 -11.74 -2.43 -7.25
CA PHE A 66 -12.23 -3.12 -6.05
C PHE A 66 -13.75 -3.21 -6.02
N GLU A 67 -14.44 -2.10 -6.23
CA GLU A 67 -15.91 -2.03 -6.27
C GLU A 67 -16.49 -2.93 -7.37
N ALA A 68 -15.91 -2.90 -8.58
CA ALA A 68 -16.33 -3.76 -9.67
C ALA A 68 -16.17 -5.25 -9.31
N ASN A 69 -15.07 -5.62 -8.64
CA ASN A 69 -14.80 -6.98 -8.18
C ASN A 69 -15.83 -7.45 -7.13
N VAL A 70 -16.17 -6.58 -6.17
CA VAL A 70 -17.17 -6.86 -5.12
C VAL A 70 -18.59 -6.98 -5.73
N ARG A 71 -18.94 -6.05 -6.66
CA ARG A 71 -20.26 -6.11 -7.37
C ARG A 71 -20.39 -7.37 -8.21
N ALA A 72 -19.32 -7.80 -8.89
CA ALA A 72 -19.33 -9.03 -9.68
C ALA A 72 -19.60 -10.27 -8.82
N ALA A 73 -19.26 -10.22 -7.53
CA ALA A 73 -19.61 -11.26 -6.56
C ALA A 73 -21.05 -11.14 -6.01
N GLY A 74 -21.84 -10.17 -6.45
CA GLY A 74 -23.20 -9.93 -5.94
C GLY A 74 -23.24 -9.42 -4.50
N LEU A 75 -22.14 -8.89 -4.00
CA LEU A 75 -22.06 -8.33 -2.65
C LEU A 75 -22.47 -6.85 -2.62
N ILE A 76 -22.99 -6.42 -1.48
CA ILE A 76 -23.36 -5.05 -1.24
C ILE A 76 -22.23 -4.37 -0.46
N PHE A 77 -21.91 -3.12 -0.78
CA PHE A 77 -20.97 -2.33 -0.01
C PHE A 77 -21.46 -0.90 0.16
N ASP A 78 -21.05 -0.29 1.27
CA ASP A 78 -21.28 1.11 1.58
C ASP A 78 -19.96 1.79 1.95
N GLU A 79 -19.83 3.09 1.72
CA GLU A 79 -18.79 3.90 2.33
C GLU A 79 -19.20 4.23 3.77
N PRO A 80 -18.32 4.00 4.78
CA PRO A 80 -18.65 4.36 6.16
C PRO A 80 -18.73 5.88 6.33
N ALA A 81 -19.69 6.34 7.14
CA ALA A 81 -19.86 7.76 7.46
C ALA A 81 -18.62 8.33 8.18
N ASN A 82 -17.99 7.53 9.04
CA ASN A 82 -16.72 7.84 9.68
C ASN A 82 -15.62 6.97 9.07
N LYS A 83 -14.58 7.61 8.49
CA LYS A 83 -13.53 6.93 7.73
C LYS A 83 -12.37 6.42 8.60
N ASP A 84 -12.51 6.16 9.87
CA ASP A 84 -11.46 5.74 10.83
C ASP A 84 -10.50 4.65 10.30
N GLY A 85 -9.94 4.88 9.12
CA GLY A 85 -9.04 3.97 8.42
C GLY A 85 -9.73 2.87 7.63
N ILE A 86 -11.06 2.92 7.47
CA ILE A 86 -11.90 2.01 6.70
C ILE A 86 -12.37 2.73 5.43
N ASP A 87 -12.28 2.05 4.28
CA ASP A 87 -12.76 2.59 3.02
C ASP A 87 -14.18 2.11 2.69
N TYR A 88 -14.53 0.87 3.06
CA TYR A 88 -15.84 0.27 2.77
C TYR A 88 -16.31 -0.64 3.90
N LEU A 89 -17.63 -0.81 3.96
CA LEU A 89 -18.30 -1.89 4.69
C LEU A 89 -18.91 -2.83 3.65
N ILE A 90 -18.57 -4.12 3.69
CA ILE A 90 -19.12 -5.13 2.80
C ILE A 90 -20.14 -5.97 3.55
N TYR A 91 -21.28 -6.25 2.90
CA TYR A 91 -22.38 -7.01 3.46
C TYR A 91 -22.69 -8.22 2.57
N GLN A 92 -23.07 -9.32 3.19
CA GLN A 92 -23.79 -10.38 2.50
C GLN A 92 -25.27 -10.00 2.40
N ALA A 93 -25.84 -10.20 1.21
CA ALA A 93 -27.29 -10.10 1.04
C ALA A 93 -27.96 -11.26 1.81
N GLY A 94 -28.76 -10.91 2.83
CA GLY A 94 -29.60 -11.87 3.53
C GLY A 94 -30.89 -12.15 2.75
N LEU A 95 -31.61 -13.20 3.16
CA LEU A 95 -33.01 -13.42 2.73
C LEU A 95 -33.81 -12.16 3.03
N ASN A 96 -34.60 -11.70 2.06
CA ASN A 96 -35.39 -10.46 2.12
C ASN A 96 -34.57 -9.15 2.07
N GLY A 97 -33.34 -9.12 1.52
CA GLY A 97 -32.55 -7.90 1.37
C GLY A 97 -31.95 -7.36 2.69
N ALA A 98 -32.11 -8.09 3.80
CA ALA A 98 -31.48 -7.71 5.06
C ALA A 98 -29.95 -7.82 4.94
N LYS A 99 -29.23 -6.80 5.39
CA LYS A 99 -27.75 -6.81 5.47
C LYS A 99 -27.36 -7.76 6.60
N ARG A 100 -26.65 -8.84 6.27
CA ARG A 100 -26.01 -9.72 7.25
C ARG A 100 -24.56 -9.29 7.40
N SER A 101 -23.99 -9.47 8.56
CA SER A 101 -22.56 -9.26 8.90
C SER A 101 -21.82 -8.21 8.05
N ALA A 102 -21.37 -7.15 8.68
CA ALA A 102 -20.54 -6.14 8.02
C ALA A 102 -19.06 -6.48 8.21
N TYR A 103 -18.30 -6.43 7.13
CA TYR A 103 -16.84 -6.54 7.16
C TYR A 103 -16.25 -5.18 6.84
N SER A 104 -15.40 -4.70 7.73
CA SER A 104 -14.62 -3.48 7.48
C SER A 104 -13.55 -3.75 6.44
N VAL A 105 -13.44 -2.92 5.42
CA VAL A 105 -12.42 -3.07 4.37
C VAL A 105 -11.59 -1.82 4.24
N LYS A 106 -10.28 -2.02 4.19
CA LYS A 106 -9.29 -1.00 3.88
C LYS A 106 -8.65 -1.34 2.54
N VAL A 107 -8.79 -0.47 1.56
CA VAL A 107 -8.26 -0.67 0.20
C VAL A 107 -6.89 -0.01 0.07
N ARG A 108 -5.90 -0.79 -0.34
CA ARG A 108 -4.55 -0.34 -0.67
C ARG A 108 -4.31 -0.50 -2.14
N THR A 109 -4.19 0.61 -2.83
CA THR A 109 -4.03 0.65 -4.27
C THR A 109 -2.59 0.93 -4.65
N SER A 110 -2.11 0.28 -5.70
CA SER A 110 -0.77 0.51 -6.23
C SER A 110 -0.69 0.23 -7.73
N ILE A 111 0.29 0.87 -8.37
CA ILE A 111 0.63 0.58 -9.78
C ILE A 111 1.56 -0.63 -9.90
N HIS A 112 2.14 -1.06 -8.79
CA HIS A 112 3.02 -2.21 -8.68
C HIS A 112 2.45 -3.24 -7.70
N GLU A 113 3.13 -4.34 -7.53
CA GLU A 113 2.75 -5.45 -6.65
C GLU A 113 3.19 -5.16 -5.20
N VAL A 114 2.58 -4.13 -4.59
CA VAL A 114 2.92 -3.68 -3.24
C VAL A 114 2.14 -4.48 -2.20
N PHE A 115 2.87 -4.99 -1.22
CA PHE A 115 2.28 -5.59 -0.02
C PHE A 115 2.74 -4.82 1.21
N SER A 116 1.81 -4.43 2.07
CA SER A 116 2.12 -3.67 3.28
C SER A 116 1.18 -4.02 4.44
N LEU A 117 1.72 -4.03 5.65
CA LEU A 117 0.98 -4.30 6.88
C LEU A 117 1.37 -3.29 7.94
N TYR A 118 0.40 -2.78 8.71
CA TYR A 118 0.65 -1.82 9.78
C TYR A 118 -0.01 -2.27 11.08
N LYS A 119 0.72 -2.20 12.20
CA LYS A 119 0.21 -2.57 13.55
C LYS A 119 -1.09 -1.87 13.90
N LYS A 120 -1.27 -0.60 13.48
CA LYS A 120 -2.50 0.15 13.73
C LYS A 120 -3.76 -0.51 13.16
N ASP A 121 -3.62 -1.29 12.10
CA ASP A 121 -4.76 -1.96 11.47
C ASP A 121 -5.32 -3.09 12.33
N SER A 122 -4.53 -3.66 13.26
CA SER A 122 -5.00 -4.69 14.20
C SER A 122 -6.10 -4.22 15.17
N ARG A 123 -6.27 -2.91 15.30
CA ARG A 123 -7.28 -2.32 16.19
C ARG A 123 -8.69 -2.28 15.58
N ILE A 124 -8.80 -2.54 14.28
CA ILE A 124 -10.08 -2.51 13.58
C ILE A 124 -10.65 -3.93 13.58
N PRO A 125 -11.79 -4.17 14.26
CA PRO A 125 -12.39 -5.50 14.32
C PRO A 125 -12.87 -5.93 12.93
N HIS A 126 -12.71 -7.22 12.62
CA HIS A 126 -13.10 -7.83 11.35
C HIS A 126 -12.58 -7.10 10.10
N LEU A 127 -11.36 -6.53 10.19
CA LEU A 127 -10.74 -5.82 9.08
C LEU A 127 -10.24 -6.80 8.03
N LEU A 128 -10.70 -6.58 6.80
CA LEU A 128 -10.09 -7.09 5.57
C LEU A 128 -9.21 -5.99 4.96
N VAL A 129 -7.95 -6.29 4.73
CA VAL A 129 -7.07 -5.43 3.94
C VAL A 129 -7.11 -5.92 2.50
N ALA A 130 -7.65 -5.10 1.61
CA ALA A 130 -7.73 -5.38 0.19
C ALA A 130 -6.56 -4.70 -0.55
N TYR A 131 -5.74 -5.47 -1.24
CA TYR A 131 -4.66 -4.98 -2.10
C TYR A 131 -5.12 -5.00 -3.54
N VAL A 132 -5.09 -3.85 -4.20
CA VAL A 132 -5.36 -3.71 -5.62
C VAL A 132 -4.06 -3.37 -6.32
N TRP A 133 -3.52 -4.35 -7.04
CA TRP A 133 -2.30 -4.21 -7.83
C TRP A 133 -2.61 -3.81 -9.27
N HIS A 134 -1.66 -3.14 -9.91
CA HIS A 134 -1.76 -2.66 -11.29
C HIS A 134 -3.00 -1.77 -11.52
N ALA A 135 -3.28 -0.88 -10.55
CA ALA A 135 -4.51 -0.09 -10.51
C ALA A 135 -4.72 0.85 -11.73
N ARG A 136 -3.67 1.09 -12.53
CA ARG A 136 -3.76 1.87 -13.79
C ARG A 136 -4.07 1.03 -15.02
N ASN A 137 -3.90 -0.29 -14.91
CA ASN A 137 -4.21 -1.22 -16.00
C ASN A 137 -5.28 -2.23 -15.53
N PRO A 138 -6.57 -1.96 -15.80
CA PRO A 138 -7.66 -2.83 -15.35
C PRO A 138 -7.55 -4.29 -15.82
N GLU A 139 -6.99 -4.53 -17.03
CA GLU A 139 -6.85 -5.87 -17.60
C GLU A 139 -5.81 -6.73 -16.86
N GLU A 140 -4.77 -6.10 -16.33
CA GLU A 140 -3.73 -6.76 -15.54
C GLU A 140 -4.00 -6.69 -14.04
N SER A 141 -5.03 -5.95 -13.65
CA SER A 141 -5.31 -5.70 -12.25
C SER A 141 -5.64 -6.99 -11.49
N SER A 142 -5.27 -7.01 -10.24
CA SER A 142 -5.61 -8.11 -9.33
C SER A 142 -5.97 -7.58 -7.96
N VAL A 143 -6.97 -8.21 -7.34
CA VAL A 143 -7.44 -7.89 -6.01
C VAL A 143 -7.12 -9.05 -5.09
N TYR A 144 -6.52 -8.77 -3.94
CA TYR A 144 -6.27 -9.73 -2.86
C TYR A 144 -6.94 -9.21 -1.60
N ALA A 145 -7.55 -10.06 -0.80
CA ALA A 145 -8.14 -9.67 0.47
C ALA A 145 -7.72 -10.62 1.59
N LEU A 146 -7.15 -10.07 2.64
CA LEU A 146 -6.64 -10.79 3.79
C LEU A 146 -7.15 -10.16 5.10
N THR A 147 -7.40 -10.98 6.11
CA THR A 147 -7.50 -10.47 7.48
C THR A 147 -6.14 -9.97 7.96
N TYR A 148 -6.16 -9.17 9.02
CA TYR A 148 -4.91 -8.72 9.64
C TYR A 148 -4.03 -9.91 10.07
N GLU A 149 -4.63 -10.95 10.67
CA GLU A 149 -3.93 -12.14 11.16
C GLU A 149 -3.32 -12.96 10.03
N GLU A 150 -4.00 -13.06 8.89
CA GLU A 150 -3.48 -13.74 7.70
C GLU A 150 -2.29 -12.99 7.11
N ALA A 151 -2.41 -11.67 6.98
CA ALA A 151 -1.31 -10.82 6.53
C ALA A 151 -0.12 -10.90 7.49
N LEU A 152 -0.38 -10.92 8.81
CA LEU A 152 0.65 -11.07 9.83
C LEU A 152 1.38 -12.44 9.71
N ARG A 153 0.64 -13.54 9.49
CA ARG A 153 1.24 -14.87 9.26
C ARG A 153 2.18 -14.90 8.05
N ILE A 154 1.86 -14.18 6.98
CA ILE A 154 2.73 -14.04 5.81
C ILE A 154 4.02 -13.30 6.19
N VAL A 155 3.91 -12.20 6.92
CA VAL A 155 5.07 -11.41 7.38
C VAL A 155 5.94 -12.19 8.35
N GLN A 156 5.35 -13.03 9.21
CA GLN A 156 6.05 -13.86 10.20
C GLN A 156 6.91 -14.96 9.58
N ARG A 157 6.57 -15.45 8.40
CA ARG A 157 7.37 -16.47 7.70
C ARG A 157 8.77 -15.99 7.29
N LYS A 158 9.02 -14.68 7.39
CA LYS A 158 10.31 -14.06 7.08
C LYS A 158 10.79 -13.21 8.26
N PRO A 159 12.09 -12.93 8.40
CA PRO A 159 12.65 -12.17 9.52
C PRO A 159 12.25 -10.67 9.48
N TYR A 160 11.09 -10.35 8.92
CA TYR A 160 10.65 -8.97 8.73
C TYR A 160 10.14 -8.30 10.01
N LEU A 161 9.66 -9.09 10.97
CA LEU A 161 9.22 -8.58 12.27
C LEU A 161 10.36 -8.06 13.14
N THR A 162 11.60 -8.40 12.80
CA THR A 162 12.82 -7.87 13.44
C THR A 162 13.31 -6.60 12.76
N SER A 163 12.67 -6.17 11.66
CA SER A 163 13.06 -4.94 10.96
C SER A 163 12.81 -3.71 11.82
N LYS A 164 13.68 -2.71 11.68
CA LYS A 164 13.55 -1.43 12.39
C LYS A 164 12.20 -0.75 12.11
N SER A 165 11.74 -0.75 10.87
CA SER A 165 10.45 -0.16 10.49
C SER A 165 9.26 -0.84 11.19
N TRP A 166 9.29 -2.17 11.36
CA TRP A 166 8.27 -2.87 12.11
C TRP A 166 8.32 -2.56 13.60
N GLN A 167 9.53 -2.54 14.18
CA GLN A 167 9.71 -2.31 15.62
C GLN A 167 9.37 -0.86 16.01
N GLU A 168 9.89 0.12 15.30
CA GLU A 168 9.79 1.53 15.65
C GLU A 168 8.58 2.21 15.00
N GLU A 169 8.32 1.95 13.71
CA GLU A 169 7.26 2.62 12.95
C GLU A 169 5.95 1.81 12.91
N GLY A 170 6.00 0.55 13.31
CA GLY A 170 4.83 -0.33 13.33
C GLY A 170 4.32 -0.69 11.93
N GLY A 171 5.16 -0.61 10.91
CA GLY A 171 4.82 -0.88 9.52
C GLY A 171 5.82 -1.79 8.81
N TYR A 172 5.30 -2.62 7.92
CA TYR A 172 6.07 -3.41 6.98
C TYR A 172 5.55 -3.13 5.56
N SER A 173 6.45 -2.92 4.61
CA SER A 173 6.08 -2.71 3.21
C SER A 173 7.12 -3.29 2.27
N VAL A 174 6.64 -3.93 1.20
CA VAL A 174 7.41 -4.40 0.06
C VAL A 174 6.83 -3.78 -1.19
N THR A 175 7.67 -3.12 -1.99
CA THR A 175 7.25 -2.41 -3.20
C THR A 175 7.13 -3.31 -4.43
N HIS A 176 7.74 -4.50 -4.41
CA HIS A 176 7.66 -5.51 -5.47
C HIS A 176 7.58 -6.89 -4.84
N ALA A 177 6.43 -7.53 -4.96
CA ALA A 177 6.23 -8.88 -4.45
C ALA A 177 7.09 -9.88 -5.23
N GLY A 178 8.03 -10.53 -4.55
CA GLY A 178 8.79 -11.64 -5.13
C GLY A 178 7.92 -12.90 -5.33
N ALA A 179 8.44 -13.87 -6.09
CA ALA A 179 7.71 -15.09 -6.43
C ALA A 179 7.14 -15.83 -5.20
N GLU A 180 7.91 -15.94 -4.12
CA GLU A 180 7.47 -16.58 -2.89
C GLU A 180 6.29 -15.85 -2.22
N LEU A 181 6.30 -14.51 -2.19
CA LEU A 181 5.20 -13.73 -1.63
C LEU A 181 3.94 -13.85 -2.52
N LYS A 182 4.10 -13.86 -3.84
CA LYS A 182 2.99 -14.09 -4.79
C LYS A 182 2.36 -15.45 -4.58
N GLU A 183 3.18 -16.48 -4.38
CA GLU A 183 2.70 -17.83 -4.09
C GLU A 183 1.92 -17.89 -2.77
N MET A 184 2.39 -17.23 -1.72
CA MET A 184 1.66 -17.12 -0.45
C MET A 184 0.35 -16.34 -0.56
N LEU A 185 0.27 -15.39 -1.50
CA LEU A 185 -0.92 -14.58 -1.74
C LEU A 185 -1.92 -15.22 -2.70
N ARG A 186 -1.55 -16.29 -3.40
CA ARG A 186 -2.39 -16.93 -4.44
C ARG A 186 -3.79 -17.28 -3.94
N ASP A 187 -3.91 -17.86 -2.75
CA ASP A 187 -5.17 -18.29 -2.18
C ASP A 187 -6.06 -17.13 -1.68
N TYR A 188 -5.48 -15.92 -1.61
CA TYR A 188 -6.16 -14.69 -1.19
C TYR A 188 -6.59 -13.83 -2.38
N ARG A 189 -6.39 -14.31 -3.62
CA ARG A 189 -6.85 -13.62 -4.82
C ARG A 189 -8.37 -13.65 -4.87
N MET A 190 -8.96 -12.48 -5.06
CA MET A 190 -10.41 -12.33 -5.06
C MET A 190 -10.98 -12.46 -6.46
N THR A 191 -11.79 -13.50 -6.63
CA THR A 191 -12.71 -13.70 -7.73
C THR A 191 -14.14 -13.63 -7.18
N PRO A 192 -15.19 -13.55 -8.02
CA PRO A 192 -16.57 -13.58 -7.52
C PRO A 192 -16.86 -14.76 -6.57
N GLU A 193 -16.35 -15.95 -6.88
CA GLU A 193 -16.58 -17.16 -6.07
C GLU A 193 -15.76 -17.14 -4.76
N SER A 194 -14.54 -16.58 -4.79
CA SER A 194 -13.68 -16.52 -3.60
C SER A 194 -14.18 -15.54 -2.56
N TRP A 195 -14.90 -14.48 -2.95
CA TRP A 195 -15.52 -13.55 -2.03
C TRP A 195 -16.51 -14.23 -1.07
N HIS A 196 -17.38 -15.08 -1.59
CA HIS A 196 -18.35 -15.81 -0.76
C HIS A 196 -17.68 -16.71 0.26
N ARG A 197 -16.61 -17.41 -0.14
CA ARG A 197 -15.80 -18.21 0.80
C ARG A 197 -15.11 -17.34 1.84
N ARG A 198 -14.60 -16.18 1.43
CA ARG A 198 -13.88 -15.26 2.31
C ARG A 198 -14.78 -14.70 3.41
N LEU A 199 -16.00 -14.33 3.10
CA LEU A 199 -16.94 -13.75 4.05
C LEU A 199 -17.60 -14.79 4.99
N ASN A 200 -17.46 -16.09 4.71
CA ASN A 200 -17.95 -17.17 5.57
C ASN A 200 -16.93 -17.63 6.63
N ILE A 201 -15.76 -16.99 6.72
CA ILE A 201 -14.69 -17.39 7.65
C ILE A 201 -14.90 -16.83 9.07
N PHE A 202 -15.85 -15.90 9.27
CA PHE A 202 -16.15 -15.27 10.55
C PHE A 202 -17.47 -15.75 11.15
#